data_bf954aeff063bb329b133c165b403ec9
#
_entry.id   bf954aeff063bb329b133c165b403ec9
#
_cell.length_a   1.000
_cell.length_b   1.000
_cell.length_c   1.000
_cell.angle_alpha   90.00
_cell.angle_beta   90.00
_cell.angle_gamma   90.00
#
_symmetry.space_group_name_H-M   'P 1'
#
loop_
_entity.id
_entity.type
_entity.pdbx_description
1 polymer ?
#
loop_
_entity_poly.entity_id
_entity_poly.type
_entity_poly.pdbx_seq_one_letter_code
_entity_poly.pdbx_strand_id
1 'polypeptide(L)'
;MSAYQYYHEKMERNAEMAFTVIKQVYESKKDKYKSILVPFTDGVKTLNVATDLEKAYETHGKQLVNDFEKNITLAIIDDSWKTHLRKMDELKQSVQLAVHEQKDPLLIYKFEAFELFKAMIEKVNKDVISFLFKGELPQEEQQHIQEAREVKQKEKLSEQKEEIPNMDERSAQSRAAGNTQPQHQQVTETIVRKQPKI
;
A
#
# COMPACT_ATOMS: atom_id res chain seq x y z
N MET A 1 25.98 -12.73 25.16
CA MET A 1 24.81 -13.08 24.33
C MET A 1 24.96 -12.39 22.98
N SER A 2 24.87 -13.13 21.85
CA SER A 2 24.91 -12.50 20.54
C SER A 2 23.56 -11.87 20.21
N ALA A 3 23.52 -10.88 19.28
CA ALA A 3 22.26 -10.27 18.82
C ALA A 3 21.30 -11.32 18.25
N TYR A 4 21.84 -12.33 17.57
CA TYR A 4 21.06 -13.44 17.03
C TYR A 4 20.38 -14.28 18.13
N GLN A 5 21.11 -14.61 19.19
CA GLN A 5 20.56 -15.37 20.32
C GLN A 5 19.45 -14.59 21.02
N TYR A 6 19.67 -13.30 21.26
CA TYR A 6 18.66 -12.43 21.85
C TYR A 6 17.36 -12.39 20.99
N TYR A 7 17.51 -12.22 19.68
CA TYR A 7 16.38 -12.21 18.76
C TYR A 7 15.62 -13.52 18.78
N HIS A 8 16.32 -14.65 18.73
CA HIS A 8 15.72 -15.98 18.73
C HIS A 8 14.92 -16.23 20.03
N GLU A 9 15.50 -15.99 21.20
CA GLU A 9 14.81 -16.12 22.48
C GLU A 9 13.59 -15.21 22.60
N LYS A 10 13.69 -13.99 22.05
CA LYS A 10 12.56 -13.06 22.01
C LYS A 10 11.42 -13.60 21.14
N MET A 11 11.73 -14.12 19.96
CA MET A 11 10.72 -14.67 19.05
C MET A 11 10.08 -15.94 19.60
N GLU A 12 10.81 -16.78 20.30
CA GLU A 12 10.24 -17.94 21.01
C GLU A 12 9.24 -17.48 22.08
N ARG A 13 9.57 -16.51 22.90
CA ARG A 13 8.64 -15.94 23.91
C ARG A 13 7.38 -15.35 23.25
N ASN A 14 7.54 -14.62 22.16
CA ASN A 14 6.41 -14.07 21.41
C ASN A 14 5.51 -15.20 20.86
N ALA A 15 6.10 -16.26 20.33
CA ALA A 15 5.36 -17.42 19.83
C ALA A 15 4.56 -18.12 20.96
N GLU A 16 5.18 -18.34 22.13
CA GLU A 16 4.53 -18.95 23.28
C GLU A 16 3.38 -18.09 23.83
N MET A 17 3.59 -16.76 23.95
CA MET A 17 2.55 -15.84 24.40
C MET A 17 1.35 -15.84 23.41
N ALA A 18 1.65 -15.74 22.12
CA ALA A 18 0.62 -15.76 21.09
C ALA A 18 -0.12 -17.10 21.00
N PHE A 19 0.59 -18.21 21.27
CA PHE A 19 0.01 -19.55 21.14
C PHE A 19 -1.19 -19.78 22.05
N THR A 20 -1.18 -19.21 23.25
CA THR A 20 -2.33 -19.31 24.17
C THR A 20 -3.60 -18.78 23.53
N VAL A 21 -3.51 -17.62 22.87
CA VAL A 21 -4.65 -16.99 22.20
C VAL A 21 -4.98 -17.70 20.88
N ILE A 22 -3.97 -18.09 20.09
CA ILE A 22 -4.15 -18.89 18.87
C ILE A 22 -4.91 -20.17 19.16
N LYS A 23 -4.54 -20.88 20.22
CA LYS A 23 -5.23 -22.12 20.65
C LYS A 23 -6.70 -21.87 20.98
N GLN A 24 -6.99 -20.83 21.77
CA GLN A 24 -8.36 -20.48 22.14
C GLN A 24 -9.22 -20.14 20.90
N VAL A 25 -8.65 -19.37 19.96
CA VAL A 25 -9.35 -19.00 18.71
C VAL A 25 -9.55 -20.23 17.83
N TYR A 26 -8.53 -21.09 17.70
CA TYR A 26 -8.62 -22.30 16.91
C TYR A 26 -9.72 -23.25 17.45
N GLU A 27 -9.73 -23.53 18.75
CA GLU A 27 -10.72 -24.42 19.39
C GLU A 27 -12.15 -23.88 19.29
N SER A 28 -12.31 -22.55 19.33
CA SER A 28 -13.66 -21.94 19.31
C SER A 28 -14.18 -21.57 17.92
N LYS A 29 -13.29 -21.31 16.95
CA LYS A 29 -13.67 -20.66 15.68
C LYS A 29 -12.95 -21.17 14.43
N LYS A 30 -12.30 -22.35 14.47
CA LYS A 30 -11.57 -22.93 13.33
C LYS A 30 -12.40 -23.05 12.04
N ASP A 31 -13.70 -23.34 12.18
CA ASP A 31 -14.59 -23.49 11.03
C ASP A 31 -15.01 -22.15 10.41
N LYS A 32 -14.77 -21.06 11.14
CA LYS A 32 -15.20 -19.72 10.74
C LYS A 32 -14.07 -18.87 10.18
N TYR A 33 -12.84 -19.03 10.68
CA TYR A 33 -11.69 -18.23 10.31
C TYR A 33 -10.52 -19.10 9.86
N LYS A 34 -10.02 -18.80 8.66
CA LYS A 34 -8.81 -19.42 8.12
C LYS A 34 -7.54 -18.68 8.53
N SER A 35 -7.63 -17.38 8.66
CA SER A 35 -6.50 -16.51 9.01
C SER A 35 -6.87 -15.56 10.12
N ILE A 36 -5.88 -15.18 10.92
CA ILE A 36 -5.99 -14.19 12.00
C ILE A 36 -5.01 -13.06 11.77
N LEU A 37 -5.32 -11.89 12.30
CA LEU A 37 -4.42 -10.73 12.34
C LEU A 37 -3.91 -10.54 13.76
N VAL A 38 -2.60 -10.58 13.92
CA VAL A 38 -1.93 -10.39 15.20
C VAL A 38 -1.19 -9.07 15.17
N PRO A 39 -1.50 -8.11 16.06
CA PRO A 39 -0.81 -6.84 16.12
C PRO A 39 0.57 -7.01 16.76
N PHE A 40 1.57 -6.33 16.20
CA PHE A 40 2.90 -6.16 16.77
C PHE A 40 3.23 -4.68 16.82
N THR A 41 3.84 -4.24 17.91
CA THR A 41 4.23 -2.84 18.11
C THR A 41 5.71 -2.72 18.48
N ASP A 42 6.37 -1.68 17.97
CA ASP A 42 7.72 -1.29 18.39
C ASP A 42 7.72 -0.15 19.41
N GLY A 43 6.52 0.18 19.96
CA GLY A 43 6.30 1.30 20.86
C GLY A 43 5.99 2.63 20.13
N VAL A 44 6.16 2.70 18.81
CA VAL A 44 5.88 3.88 17.97
C VAL A 44 4.82 3.56 16.92
N LYS A 45 4.93 2.40 16.29
CA LYS A 45 4.03 1.92 15.23
C LYS A 45 3.47 0.56 15.59
N THR A 46 2.22 0.32 15.21
CA THR A 46 1.61 -1.00 15.28
C THR A 46 1.37 -1.51 13.87
N LEU A 47 1.83 -2.72 13.58
CA LEU A 47 1.64 -3.41 12.31
C LEU A 47 0.93 -4.74 12.56
N ASN A 48 -0.07 -5.03 11.73
CA ASN A 48 -0.83 -6.27 11.82
C ASN A 48 -0.18 -7.35 10.96
N VAL A 49 0.08 -8.49 11.54
CA VAL A 49 0.66 -9.67 10.91
C VAL A 49 -0.46 -10.66 10.63
N ALA A 50 -0.68 -10.96 9.35
CA ALA A 50 -1.61 -12.00 8.93
C ALA A 50 -0.94 -13.37 9.03
N THR A 51 -1.56 -14.31 9.73
CA THR A 51 -1.08 -15.70 9.84
C THR A 51 -2.22 -16.69 9.62
N ASP A 52 -1.88 -17.85 9.06
CA ASP A 52 -2.82 -18.96 8.89
C ASP A 52 -3.07 -19.61 10.26
N LEU A 53 -4.34 -19.68 10.64
CA LEU A 53 -4.73 -20.14 11.97
C LEU A 53 -4.38 -21.61 12.23
N GLU A 54 -4.60 -22.49 11.24
CA GLU A 54 -4.32 -23.92 11.34
C GLU A 54 -2.81 -24.16 11.48
N LYS A 55 -2.01 -23.57 10.60
CA LYS A 55 -0.55 -23.69 10.65
C LYS A 55 0.04 -23.09 11.92
N ALA A 56 -0.49 -21.95 12.37
CA ALA A 56 -0.04 -21.32 13.61
C ALA A 56 -0.35 -22.21 14.84
N TYR A 57 -1.48 -22.92 14.83
CA TYR A 57 -1.81 -23.88 15.86
C TYR A 57 -0.89 -25.13 15.80
N GLU A 58 -0.73 -25.76 14.64
CA GLU A 58 0.10 -26.95 14.44
C GLU A 58 1.58 -26.72 14.80
N THR A 59 2.09 -25.54 14.47
CA THR A 59 3.49 -25.17 14.72
C THR A 59 3.73 -24.54 16.08
N HIS A 60 2.73 -24.52 16.98
CA HIS A 60 2.82 -23.91 18.31
C HIS A 60 3.31 -22.45 18.25
N GLY A 61 2.75 -21.66 17.32
CA GLY A 61 3.08 -20.25 17.15
C GLY A 61 4.31 -19.95 16.30
N LYS A 62 5.11 -20.94 15.89
CA LYS A 62 6.33 -20.68 15.06
C LYS A 62 5.98 -20.12 13.69
N GLN A 63 4.85 -20.51 13.11
CA GLN A 63 4.38 -19.93 11.86
C GLN A 63 4.15 -18.43 11.98
N LEU A 64 3.63 -17.95 13.12
CA LEU A 64 3.44 -16.53 13.37
C LEU A 64 4.77 -15.75 13.32
N VAL A 65 5.87 -16.32 13.83
CA VAL A 65 7.19 -15.68 13.76
C VAL A 65 7.65 -15.53 12.30
N ASN A 66 7.52 -16.57 11.50
CA ASN A 66 7.85 -16.50 10.07
C ASN A 66 6.99 -15.46 9.33
N ASP A 67 5.69 -15.43 9.64
CA ASP A 67 4.78 -14.46 9.06
C ASP A 67 5.06 -13.04 9.56
N PHE A 68 5.47 -12.87 10.82
CA PHE A 68 5.94 -11.60 11.36
C PHE A 68 7.13 -11.07 10.57
N GLU A 69 8.20 -11.85 10.42
CA GLU A 69 9.39 -11.43 9.67
C GLU A 69 9.03 -11.03 8.23
N LYS A 70 8.22 -11.84 7.57
CA LYS A 70 7.79 -11.61 6.19
C LYS A 70 6.92 -10.37 6.05
N ASN A 71 5.84 -10.27 6.84
CA ASN A 71 4.86 -9.19 6.68
C ASN A 71 5.45 -7.83 7.08
N ILE A 72 6.26 -7.78 8.15
CA ILE A 72 6.92 -6.54 8.57
C ILE A 72 7.91 -6.06 7.51
N THR A 73 8.75 -6.97 7.00
CA THR A 73 9.70 -6.63 5.95
C THR A 73 8.99 -6.09 4.71
N LEU A 74 7.94 -6.76 4.26
CA LEU A 74 7.18 -6.33 3.08
C LEU A 74 6.48 -4.99 3.31
N ALA A 75 5.89 -4.76 4.49
CA ALA A 75 5.22 -3.50 4.81
C ALA A 75 6.20 -2.30 4.82
N ILE A 76 7.40 -2.48 5.38
CA ILE A 76 8.43 -1.45 5.42
C ILE A 76 8.99 -1.16 4.02
N ILE A 77 9.22 -2.21 3.22
CA ILE A 77 9.65 -2.05 1.82
C ILE A 77 8.60 -1.29 1.02
N ASP A 78 7.32 -1.68 1.12
CA ASP A 78 6.23 -1.05 0.38
C ASP A 78 6.09 0.45 0.71
N ASP A 79 6.11 0.82 1.98
CA ASP A 79 6.04 2.22 2.42
C ASP A 79 7.24 3.04 1.94
N SER A 80 8.45 2.48 2.07
CA SER A 80 9.68 3.12 1.61
C SER A 80 9.72 3.25 0.10
N TRP A 81 9.25 2.25 -0.63
CA TRP A 81 9.17 2.26 -2.09
C TRP A 81 8.18 3.30 -2.60
N LYS A 82 6.99 3.40 -2.02
CA LYS A 82 6.02 4.46 -2.35
C LYS A 82 6.59 5.86 -2.14
N THR A 83 7.32 6.04 -1.05
CA THR A 83 8.01 7.30 -0.76
C THR A 83 9.13 7.57 -1.77
N HIS A 84 9.89 6.55 -2.15
CA HIS A 84 10.94 6.66 -3.16
C HIS A 84 10.37 7.05 -4.52
N LEU A 85 9.28 6.43 -4.96
CA LEU A 85 8.63 6.80 -6.23
C LEU A 85 8.22 8.28 -6.27
N ARG A 86 7.66 8.82 -5.18
CA ARG A 86 7.32 10.25 -5.11
C ARG A 86 8.57 11.13 -5.25
N LYS A 87 9.66 10.79 -4.55
CA LYS A 87 10.94 11.52 -4.68
C LYS A 87 11.53 11.44 -6.09
N MET A 88 11.35 10.30 -6.77
CA MET A 88 11.78 10.15 -8.16
C MET A 88 10.95 11.03 -9.12
N ASP A 89 9.66 11.20 -8.87
CA ASP A 89 8.82 12.10 -9.64
C ASP A 89 9.21 13.58 -9.40
N GLU A 90 9.49 13.96 -8.15
CA GLU A 90 10.00 15.29 -7.80
C GLU A 90 11.36 15.55 -8.45
N LEU A 91 12.28 14.58 -8.41
CA LEU A 91 13.57 14.66 -9.09
C LEU A 91 13.40 14.86 -10.60
N LYS A 92 12.52 14.11 -11.23
CA LYS A 92 12.25 14.22 -12.66
C LYS A 92 11.78 15.63 -13.05
N GLN A 93 10.96 16.25 -12.20
CA GLN A 93 10.51 17.63 -12.43
C GLN A 93 11.64 18.66 -12.20
N SER A 94 12.43 18.50 -11.14
CA SER A 94 13.53 19.43 -10.81
C SER A 94 14.63 19.43 -11.87
N VAL A 95 14.98 18.27 -12.40
CA VAL A 95 16.03 18.12 -13.41
C VAL A 95 15.66 18.80 -14.73
N GLN A 96 14.37 18.94 -15.06
CA GLN A 96 13.94 19.71 -16.24
C GLN A 96 14.36 21.18 -16.18
N LEU A 97 14.50 21.74 -14.98
CA LEU A 97 14.94 23.12 -14.77
C LEU A 97 16.47 23.29 -14.95
N ALA A 98 17.24 22.21 -14.79
CA ALA A 98 18.70 22.22 -14.91
C ALA A 98 19.20 22.58 -16.34
N VAL A 99 18.35 22.46 -17.35
CA VAL A 99 18.64 22.91 -18.73
C VAL A 99 19.00 24.38 -18.79
N HIS A 100 18.40 25.21 -17.92
CA HIS A 100 18.68 26.63 -17.85
C HIS A 100 20.08 26.95 -17.28
N GLU A 101 20.68 25.98 -16.57
CA GLU A 101 22.03 26.15 -15.98
C GLU A 101 23.13 25.54 -16.86
N GLN A 102 22.86 25.19 -18.12
CA GLN A 102 23.79 24.57 -19.07
C GLN A 102 24.38 23.23 -18.55
N LYS A 103 23.71 22.57 -17.64
CA LYS A 103 24.08 21.23 -17.13
C LYS A 103 23.37 20.14 -17.93
N ASP A 104 23.99 18.95 -18.01
CA ASP A 104 23.34 17.79 -18.62
C ASP A 104 22.27 17.21 -17.66
N PRO A 105 20.97 17.37 -17.99
CA PRO A 105 19.88 16.90 -17.12
C PRO A 105 19.91 15.38 -16.91
N LEU A 106 20.33 14.62 -17.92
CA LEU A 106 20.37 13.16 -17.83
C LEU A 106 21.45 12.70 -16.85
N LEU A 107 22.59 13.37 -16.85
CA LEU A 107 23.70 13.07 -15.94
C LEU A 107 23.28 13.34 -14.49
N ILE A 108 22.67 14.50 -14.23
CA ILE A 108 22.16 14.88 -12.91
C ILE A 108 21.13 13.87 -12.43
N TYR A 109 20.15 13.56 -13.30
CA TYR A 109 19.11 12.58 -12.96
C TYR A 109 19.70 11.23 -12.54
N LYS A 110 20.68 10.71 -13.28
CA LYS A 110 21.31 9.43 -12.96
C LYS A 110 22.00 9.44 -11.59
N PHE A 111 22.74 10.49 -11.29
CA PHE A 111 23.44 10.59 -10.01
C PHE A 111 22.47 10.73 -8.84
N GLU A 112 21.54 11.65 -8.93
CA GLU A 112 20.58 11.87 -7.84
C GLU A 112 19.63 10.71 -7.64
N ALA A 113 19.17 10.06 -8.73
CA ALA A 113 18.37 8.85 -8.66
C ALA A 113 19.10 7.72 -7.93
N PHE A 114 20.39 7.55 -8.20
CA PHE A 114 21.22 6.55 -7.52
C PHE A 114 21.34 6.85 -6.01
N GLU A 115 21.60 8.11 -5.65
CA GLU A 115 21.70 8.49 -4.23
C GLU A 115 20.34 8.32 -3.50
N LEU A 116 19.23 8.67 -4.14
CA LEU A 116 17.89 8.45 -3.59
C LEU A 116 17.60 6.96 -3.37
N PHE A 117 17.99 6.11 -4.32
CA PHE A 117 17.82 4.68 -4.21
C PHE A 117 18.68 4.09 -3.08
N LYS A 118 19.95 4.47 -3.02
CA LYS A 118 20.88 4.05 -1.95
C LYS A 118 20.34 4.44 -0.57
N ALA A 119 19.92 5.69 -0.41
CA ALA A 119 19.35 6.17 0.84
C ALA A 119 18.05 5.40 1.22
N MET A 120 17.22 5.03 0.24
CA MET A 120 16.06 4.19 0.47
C MET A 120 16.45 2.80 1.00
N ILE A 121 17.43 2.14 0.39
CA ILE A 121 17.89 0.80 0.82
C ILE A 121 18.47 0.86 2.24
N GLU A 122 19.30 1.85 2.53
CA GLU A 122 19.87 2.03 3.87
C GLU A 122 18.77 2.24 4.92
N LYS A 123 17.77 3.05 4.59
CA LYS A 123 16.61 3.29 5.45
C LYS A 123 15.81 2.00 5.68
N VAL A 124 15.47 1.27 4.63
CA VAL A 124 14.74 -0.01 4.70
C VAL A 124 15.45 -0.99 5.60
N ASN A 125 16.75 -1.20 5.40
CA ASN A 125 17.54 -2.12 6.22
C ASN A 125 17.52 -1.74 7.71
N LYS A 126 17.69 -0.45 8.00
CA LYS A 126 17.64 0.06 9.38
C LYS A 126 16.26 -0.11 10.01
N ASP A 127 15.20 0.25 9.28
CA ASP A 127 13.84 0.22 9.80
C ASP A 127 13.36 -1.23 10.02
N VAL A 128 13.69 -2.16 9.10
CA VAL A 128 13.40 -3.59 9.23
C VAL A 128 14.07 -4.16 10.48
N ILE A 129 15.38 -3.98 10.62
CA ILE A 129 16.12 -4.49 11.77
C ILE A 129 15.57 -3.86 13.07
N SER A 130 15.35 -2.55 13.08
CA SER A 130 14.81 -1.86 14.25
C SER A 130 13.46 -2.42 14.67
N PHE A 131 12.54 -2.61 13.71
CA PHE A 131 11.21 -3.15 14.02
C PHE A 131 11.26 -4.61 14.47
N LEU A 132 12.01 -5.46 13.79
CA LEU A 132 12.15 -6.87 14.17
C LEU A 132 12.71 -7.04 15.59
N PHE A 133 13.70 -6.22 15.95
CA PHE A 133 14.28 -6.29 17.30
C PHE A 133 13.42 -5.66 18.39
N LYS A 134 12.61 -4.66 18.08
CA LYS A 134 11.74 -3.96 19.04
C LYS A 134 10.32 -4.52 19.08
N GLY A 135 9.86 -5.10 17.97
CA GLY A 135 8.48 -5.56 17.82
C GLY A 135 8.08 -6.58 18.89
N GLU A 136 7.01 -6.27 19.61
CA GLU A 136 6.44 -7.10 20.67
C GLU A 136 4.92 -7.15 20.52
N LEU A 137 4.33 -8.17 21.14
CA LEU A 137 2.88 -8.24 21.27
C LEU A 137 2.43 -7.19 22.29
N PRO A 138 1.40 -6.37 22.01
CA PRO A 138 0.85 -5.42 22.97
C PRO A 138 0.37 -6.14 24.22
N GLN A 139 0.84 -5.71 25.39
CA GLN A 139 0.50 -6.38 26.65
C GLN A 139 -0.97 -6.20 27.07
N GLU A 140 -1.61 -5.12 26.61
CA GLU A 140 -3.00 -4.80 26.96
C GLU A 140 -4.04 -5.41 25.99
N GLU A 141 -3.62 -5.87 24.80
CA GLU A 141 -4.51 -6.35 23.74
C GLU A 141 -4.48 -7.86 23.52
N GLN A 142 -3.99 -8.65 24.45
CA GLN A 142 -4.06 -10.12 24.37
C GLN A 142 -5.51 -10.64 24.19
N GLN A 143 -6.51 -9.78 24.34
CA GLN A 143 -7.93 -10.11 24.16
C GLN A 143 -8.52 -9.70 22.79
N HIS A 144 -7.79 -8.94 21.96
CA HIS A 144 -8.28 -8.46 20.68
C HIS A 144 -7.41 -8.90 19.50
N ILE A 145 -7.32 -10.20 19.27
CA ILE A 145 -6.97 -10.69 17.94
C ILE A 145 -8.13 -10.30 17.04
N GLN A 146 -7.90 -9.31 16.18
CA GLN A 146 -8.87 -8.89 15.18
C GLN A 146 -9.05 -10.04 14.20
N GLU A 147 -10.26 -10.58 14.18
CA GLU A 147 -10.65 -11.59 13.22
C GLU A 147 -10.46 -11.02 11.81
N ALA A 148 -9.56 -11.59 11.04
CA ALA A 148 -9.43 -11.24 9.64
C ALA A 148 -10.77 -11.62 8.97
N ARG A 149 -11.57 -10.62 8.62
CA ARG A 149 -12.70 -10.85 7.73
C ARG A 149 -12.13 -11.48 6.48
N GLU A 150 -12.59 -12.71 6.17
CA GLU A 150 -12.41 -13.24 4.83
C GLU A 150 -12.93 -12.17 3.86
N VAL A 151 -12.01 -11.53 3.17
CA VAL A 151 -12.35 -10.95 1.88
C VAL A 151 -12.64 -12.18 1.04
N LYS A 152 -13.91 -12.61 1.02
CA LYS A 152 -14.41 -13.43 -0.06
C LYS A 152 -14.12 -12.59 -1.31
N GLN A 153 -13.00 -12.86 -1.93
CA GLN A 153 -12.85 -12.61 -3.35
C GLN A 153 -13.98 -13.40 -4.00
N LYS A 154 -15.12 -12.75 -4.09
CA LYS A 154 -16.06 -13.07 -5.14
C LYS A 154 -15.32 -12.65 -6.42
N GLU A 155 -14.51 -13.56 -6.92
CA GLU A 155 -14.26 -13.67 -8.35
C GLU A 155 -15.60 -14.00 -9.01
N LYS A 156 -16.47 -13.05 -9.02
CA LYS A 156 -17.39 -12.82 -10.12
C LYS A 156 -16.71 -11.76 -10.97
N LEU A 157 -15.70 -12.17 -11.69
CA LEU A 157 -15.47 -11.72 -13.05
C LEU A 157 -16.75 -12.14 -13.82
N SER A 158 -17.81 -11.34 -13.67
CA SER A 158 -18.80 -11.26 -14.71
C SER A 158 -18.05 -10.57 -15.85
N GLU A 159 -17.56 -11.35 -16.81
CA GLU A 159 -17.32 -10.88 -18.16
C GLU A 159 -18.67 -10.33 -18.66
N GLN A 160 -18.99 -9.11 -18.30
CA GLN A 160 -19.84 -8.29 -19.12
C GLN A 160 -18.99 -7.96 -20.35
N LYS A 161 -19.09 -8.88 -21.31
CA LYS A 161 -18.78 -8.61 -22.70
C LYS A 161 -19.72 -7.47 -23.09
N GLU A 162 -19.26 -6.23 -22.93
CA GLU A 162 -19.89 -5.10 -23.59
C GLU A 162 -19.76 -5.39 -25.08
N GLU A 163 -20.85 -5.83 -25.67
CA GLU A 163 -20.99 -5.87 -27.12
C GLU A 163 -20.82 -4.43 -27.62
N ILE A 164 -19.67 -4.18 -28.23
CA ILE A 164 -19.39 -2.93 -28.91
C ILE A 164 -20.43 -2.90 -30.05
N PRO A 165 -21.40 -1.97 -30.05
CA PRO A 165 -22.37 -1.87 -31.15
C PRO A 165 -21.61 -1.60 -32.43
N ASN A 166 -21.84 -2.43 -33.45
CA ASN A 166 -21.26 -2.34 -34.77
C ASN A 166 -21.36 -0.91 -35.30
N MET A 167 -20.24 -0.38 -35.75
CA MET A 167 -20.07 0.98 -36.24
C MET A 167 -20.87 1.26 -37.51
N ASP A 168 -21.49 0.22 -38.11
CA ASP A 168 -22.25 0.32 -39.37
C ASP A 168 -23.71 0.77 -39.19
N GLU A 169 -24.29 0.69 -37.98
CA GLU A 169 -25.67 1.16 -37.76
C GLU A 169 -25.78 2.67 -37.47
N ARG A 170 -24.68 3.34 -37.14
CA ARG A 170 -24.67 4.80 -36.93
C ARG A 170 -24.69 5.60 -38.25
N SER A 171 -24.37 4.99 -39.38
CA SER A 171 -24.39 5.67 -40.67
C SER A 171 -25.77 5.73 -41.33
N ALA A 172 -26.75 4.93 -40.89
CA ALA A 172 -28.08 4.89 -41.43
C ALA A 172 -29.07 5.89 -40.80
N GLN A 173 -28.83 6.28 -39.52
CA GLN A 173 -29.73 7.22 -38.83
C GLN A 173 -29.38 8.70 -39.02
N SER A 174 -28.20 9.03 -39.54
CA SER A 174 -27.82 10.44 -39.78
C SER A 174 -28.29 11.00 -41.13
N ARG A 175 -28.96 10.18 -41.98
CA ARG A 175 -29.48 10.63 -43.28
C ARG A 175 -30.95 10.96 -43.29
N ALA A 176 -31.69 10.82 -42.19
CA ALA A 176 -33.14 11.05 -42.12
C ALA A 176 -33.60 12.33 -41.41
N ALA A 177 -32.66 13.16 -40.91
CA ALA A 177 -33.03 14.44 -40.29
C ALA A 177 -32.34 15.59 -41.03
N GLY A 178 -32.91 15.91 -42.17
CA GLY A 178 -32.62 17.11 -42.94
C GLY A 178 -33.38 18.31 -42.37
N ASN A 179 -32.65 19.39 -42.23
CA ASN A 179 -33.17 20.74 -42.44
C ASN A 179 -34.07 21.37 -41.37
N THR A 180 -33.43 21.99 -40.34
CA THR A 180 -33.93 23.25 -39.76
C THR A 180 -32.77 24.00 -39.12
N GLN A 181 -32.46 25.18 -39.64
CA GLN A 181 -31.59 26.17 -39.03
C GLN A 181 -32.29 26.79 -37.81
N PRO A 182 -31.58 27.12 -36.76
CA PRO A 182 -31.92 28.25 -35.91
C PRO A 182 -30.85 29.34 -35.94
N GLN A 183 -31.35 30.53 -35.94
CA GLN A 183 -30.71 31.83 -36.01
C GLN A 183 -29.73 32.10 -34.84
N HIS A 184 -28.67 32.82 -35.18
CA HIS A 184 -27.77 33.54 -34.32
C HIS A 184 -28.51 34.47 -33.35
N GLN A 185 -28.35 34.31 -32.05
CA GLN A 185 -28.46 35.40 -31.09
C GLN A 185 -27.11 35.60 -30.39
N GLN A 186 -26.52 36.76 -30.71
CA GLN A 186 -25.37 37.32 -30.03
C GLN A 186 -25.80 37.81 -28.66
N VAL A 187 -25.18 37.32 -27.58
CA VAL A 187 -25.22 37.93 -26.27
C VAL A 187 -23.85 38.50 -25.97
N THR A 188 -23.78 39.83 -26.05
CA THR A 188 -22.63 40.63 -25.63
C THR A 188 -22.66 40.77 -24.13
N GLU A 189 -21.74 40.14 -23.41
CA GLU A 189 -21.49 40.43 -21.99
C GLU A 189 -20.37 41.46 -21.85
N THR A 190 -20.75 42.56 -21.24
CA THR A 190 -19.93 43.75 -20.97
C THR A 190 -19.05 43.48 -19.73
N ILE A 191 -17.72 43.48 -19.92
CA ILE A 191 -16.75 43.40 -18.81
C ILE A 191 -16.62 44.79 -18.16
N VAL A 192 -17.08 44.92 -16.92
CA VAL A 192 -16.86 46.13 -16.10
C VAL A 192 -15.55 45.97 -15.32
N ARG A 193 -14.52 46.71 -15.74
CA ARG A 193 -13.26 46.91 -14.99
C ARG A 193 -13.52 47.87 -13.82
N LYS A 194 -13.32 47.40 -12.58
CA LYS A 194 -13.16 48.26 -11.40
C LYS A 194 -11.68 48.63 -11.23
N GLN A 195 -11.42 49.96 -11.24
CA GLN A 195 -10.12 50.52 -10.89
C GLN A 195 -9.97 50.64 -9.37
N PRO A 196 -8.76 50.52 -8.79
CA PRO A 196 -8.55 50.77 -7.38
C PRO A 196 -8.42 52.28 -7.11
N LYS A 197 -9.03 52.74 -6.04
CA LYS A 197 -8.84 54.13 -5.50
C LYS A 197 -7.65 54.13 -4.56
N ILE A 198 -6.89 55.21 -4.68
CA ILE A 198 -5.76 55.70 -3.92
C ILE A 198 -6.00 55.68 -2.40
#